data_386ef49af495f0a336454d9f0dbb5c6e
#
_entry.id   386ef49af495f0a336454d9f0dbb5c6e
#
_cell.length_a   1.000
_cell.length_b   1.000
_cell.length_c   1.000
_cell.angle_alpha   90.00
_cell.angle_beta   90.00
_cell.angle_gamma   90.00
#
_symmetry.space_group_name_H-M   'P 1'
#
loop_
_entity.id
_entity.type
_entity.pdbx_description
1 polymer ?
#
loop_
_entity_poly.entity_id
_entity_poly.type
_entity_poly.pdbx_seq_one_letter_code
_entity_poly.pdbx_strand_id
1 'polypeptide(L)'
;MNCEKNVSMLSVAFPYDPTQVPCPVDYCLRLCEAVNAEFCGIGVFCRDGMRQVRKILTDITRGEGKSGDIALLQEICGAIGKLADCSLSRDAAGEVLRLIGEYREVFESHISRRRCPAVVCSRLTFVYVDPAKCTGCGACIPVCPESAIEGGPDLIHVIASELCIGCGKCMEVCPQNAVVRMDVAGVKPKLPDAPAPVGSVKAAPPAGKGLRKGLRKK
;
A
#
# COMPACT_ATOMS: atom_id res chain seq x y z
N MET A 1 10.09 -10.16 -33.00
CA MET A 1 9.65 -11.30 -32.17
C MET A 1 8.55 -10.79 -31.26
N ASN A 2 7.32 -11.22 -31.47
CA ASN A 2 6.18 -10.79 -30.64
C ASN A 2 6.22 -11.57 -29.32
N CYS A 3 6.02 -10.87 -28.19
CA CYS A 3 5.86 -11.52 -26.90
C CYS A 3 4.43 -12.11 -26.83
N GLU A 4 4.31 -13.43 -26.63
CA GLU A 4 3.01 -14.13 -26.56
C GLU A 4 2.35 -14.04 -25.19
N LYS A 5 3.01 -13.43 -24.21
CA LYS A 5 2.49 -13.27 -22.85
C LYS A 5 1.40 -12.18 -22.79
N ASN A 6 0.35 -12.43 -22.02
CA ASN A 6 -0.76 -11.50 -21.79
C ASN A 6 -1.08 -11.38 -20.28
N VAL A 7 -1.92 -10.40 -19.93
CA VAL A 7 -2.26 -10.08 -18.53
C VAL A 7 -2.99 -11.20 -17.80
N SER A 8 -3.67 -12.12 -18.50
CA SER A 8 -4.36 -13.25 -17.87
C SER A 8 -3.41 -14.27 -17.23
N MET A 9 -2.11 -14.20 -17.56
CA MET A 9 -1.07 -15.05 -16.99
C MET A 9 -0.52 -14.49 -15.66
N LEU A 10 -0.90 -13.26 -15.29
CA LEU A 10 -0.41 -12.63 -14.06
C LEU A 10 -1.11 -13.18 -12.82
N SER A 11 -0.38 -13.20 -11.72
CA SER A 11 -0.92 -13.53 -10.39
C SER A 11 -1.81 -12.43 -9.78
N VAL A 12 -1.91 -11.28 -10.44
CA VAL A 12 -2.73 -10.15 -10.02
C VAL A 12 -4.05 -10.18 -10.74
N ALA A 13 -5.16 -10.03 -10.01
CA ALA A 13 -6.50 -9.94 -10.61
C ALA A 13 -6.56 -8.76 -11.60
N PHE A 14 -7.07 -9.02 -12.80
CA PHE A 14 -7.22 -8.05 -13.87
C PHE A 14 -8.62 -8.20 -14.48
N PRO A 15 -9.38 -7.13 -14.70
CA PRO A 15 -9.11 -5.73 -14.33
C PRO A 15 -9.17 -5.44 -12.83
N TYR A 16 -8.86 -4.19 -12.45
CA TYR A 16 -8.90 -3.74 -11.06
C TYR A 16 -10.25 -3.99 -10.38
N ASP A 17 -10.19 -4.63 -9.22
CA ASP A 17 -11.34 -4.87 -8.35
C ASP A 17 -11.08 -4.22 -6.97
N PRO A 18 -11.84 -3.17 -6.61
CA PRO A 18 -11.66 -2.47 -5.32
C PRO A 18 -12.03 -3.32 -4.10
N THR A 19 -12.73 -4.46 -4.29
CA THR A 19 -13.05 -5.38 -3.18
C THR A 19 -11.86 -6.22 -2.78
N GLN A 20 -10.97 -6.54 -3.74
CA GLN A 20 -9.76 -7.32 -3.51
C GLN A 20 -8.57 -6.44 -3.15
N VAL A 21 -8.39 -5.31 -3.85
CA VAL A 21 -7.31 -4.35 -3.61
C VAL A 21 -7.92 -2.96 -3.41
N PRO A 22 -8.07 -2.49 -2.18
CA PRO A 22 -8.81 -1.25 -1.90
C PRO A 22 -8.17 0.03 -2.44
N CYS A 23 -6.86 0.02 -2.72
CA CYS A 23 -6.15 1.21 -3.21
C CYS A 23 -5.75 1.04 -4.69
N PRO A 24 -6.24 1.88 -5.61
CA PRO A 24 -5.88 1.79 -7.03
C PRO A 24 -4.40 2.07 -7.29
N VAL A 25 -3.73 2.88 -6.48
CA VAL A 25 -2.29 3.18 -6.61
C VAL A 25 -1.45 1.95 -6.23
N ASP A 26 -1.80 1.28 -5.13
CA ASP A 26 -1.16 0.03 -4.70
C ASP A 26 -1.39 -1.09 -5.72
N TYR A 27 -2.60 -1.18 -6.27
CA TYR A 27 -2.90 -2.10 -7.35
C TYR A 27 -2.03 -1.86 -8.59
N CYS A 28 -1.91 -0.61 -9.06
CA CYS A 28 -1.04 -0.27 -10.18
C CYS A 28 0.41 -0.68 -9.92
N LEU A 29 0.91 -0.50 -8.70
CA LEU A 29 2.26 -0.94 -8.33
C LEU A 29 2.39 -2.46 -8.43
N ARG A 30 1.48 -3.23 -7.84
CA ARG A 30 1.47 -4.71 -7.89
C ARG A 30 1.34 -5.24 -9.32
N LEU A 31 0.50 -4.60 -10.13
CA LEU A 31 0.37 -4.95 -11.55
C LEU A 31 1.71 -4.74 -12.28
N CYS A 32 2.37 -3.62 -12.08
CA CYS A 32 3.68 -3.36 -12.67
C CYS A 32 4.77 -4.31 -12.15
N GLU A 33 4.73 -4.69 -10.88
CA GLU A 33 5.65 -5.69 -10.32
C GLU A 33 5.45 -7.07 -10.98
N ALA A 34 4.21 -7.52 -11.12
CA ALA A 34 3.88 -8.77 -11.79
C ALA A 34 4.31 -8.76 -13.27
N VAL A 35 4.06 -7.66 -13.99
CA VAL A 35 4.54 -7.48 -15.37
C VAL A 35 6.06 -7.55 -15.44
N ASN A 36 6.77 -6.87 -14.53
CA ASN A 36 8.24 -6.88 -14.50
C ASN A 36 8.84 -8.25 -14.14
N ALA A 37 8.09 -9.14 -13.50
CA ALA A 37 8.51 -10.51 -13.25
C ALA A 37 8.35 -11.42 -14.48
N GLU A 38 7.33 -11.15 -15.31
CA GLU A 38 6.90 -12.03 -16.39
C GLU A 38 7.31 -11.59 -17.81
N PHE A 39 7.65 -10.30 -18.01
CA PHE A 39 7.95 -9.78 -19.35
C PHE A 39 9.29 -10.34 -19.89
N CYS A 40 9.39 -10.43 -21.23
CA CYS A 40 10.57 -10.99 -21.90
C CYS A 40 11.82 -10.09 -21.86
N GLY A 41 11.68 -8.81 -21.55
CA GLY A 41 12.77 -7.84 -21.43
C GLY A 41 13.46 -7.41 -22.75
N ILE A 42 12.96 -7.83 -23.91
CA ILE A 42 13.58 -7.55 -25.21
C ILE A 42 13.29 -6.13 -25.68
N GLY A 43 12.03 -5.70 -25.63
CA GLY A 43 11.61 -4.38 -26.09
C GLY A 43 11.96 -3.27 -25.09
N VAL A 44 12.53 -2.15 -25.58
CA VAL A 44 12.93 -1.01 -24.74
C VAL A 44 11.71 -0.43 -24.00
N PHE A 45 10.60 -0.21 -24.69
CA PHE A 45 9.38 0.35 -24.09
C PHE A 45 8.77 -0.59 -23.05
N CYS A 46 8.83 -1.91 -23.26
CA CYS A 46 8.40 -2.88 -22.27
C CYS A 46 9.34 -2.86 -21.06
N ARG A 47 10.64 -3.03 -21.30
CA ARG A 47 11.64 -3.19 -20.25
C ARG A 47 11.83 -1.93 -19.43
N ASP A 48 12.21 -0.85 -20.08
CA ASP A 48 12.62 0.37 -19.41
C ASP A 48 11.41 1.24 -19.05
N GLY A 49 10.39 1.29 -19.93
CA GLY A 49 9.15 2.00 -19.65
C GLY A 49 8.41 1.44 -18.44
N MET A 50 8.18 0.10 -18.38
CA MET A 50 7.50 -0.50 -17.23
C MET A 50 8.32 -0.41 -15.93
N ARG A 51 9.66 -0.42 -16.00
CA ARG A 51 10.52 -0.18 -14.83
C ARG A 51 10.37 1.24 -14.29
N GLN A 52 10.29 2.24 -15.18
CA GLN A 52 10.05 3.63 -14.80
C GLN A 52 8.67 3.82 -14.17
N VAL A 53 7.62 3.27 -14.79
CA VAL A 53 6.26 3.30 -14.23
C VAL A 53 6.25 2.70 -12.83
N ARG A 54 6.85 1.50 -12.65
CA ARG A 54 6.96 0.85 -11.34
C ARG A 54 7.71 1.73 -10.34
N LYS A 55 8.82 2.36 -10.73
CA LYS A 55 9.61 3.24 -9.84
C LYS A 55 8.78 4.43 -9.36
N ILE A 56 8.09 5.11 -10.27
CA ILE A 56 7.23 6.25 -9.93
C ILE A 56 6.11 5.83 -8.98
N LEU A 57 5.42 4.72 -9.27
CA LEU A 57 4.37 4.19 -8.40
C LEU A 57 4.90 3.77 -7.03
N THR A 58 6.12 3.23 -6.96
CA THR A 58 6.80 2.93 -5.70
C THR A 58 7.02 4.20 -4.89
N ASP A 59 7.50 5.27 -5.50
CA ASP A 59 7.74 6.55 -4.84
C ASP A 59 6.42 7.16 -4.35
N ILE A 60 5.36 7.11 -5.16
CA ILE A 60 4.02 7.59 -4.76
C ILE A 60 3.48 6.82 -3.55
N THR A 61 3.58 5.48 -3.55
CA THR A 61 3.09 4.65 -2.42
C THR A 61 3.92 4.80 -1.16
N ARG A 62 5.15 5.29 -1.28
CA ARG A 62 6.05 5.61 -0.16
C ARG A 62 5.92 7.05 0.36
N GLY A 63 5.11 7.89 -0.30
CA GLY A 63 4.98 9.30 0.05
C GLY A 63 6.13 10.18 -0.45
N GLU A 64 6.92 9.67 -1.40
CA GLU A 64 8.04 10.36 -2.07
C GLU A 64 7.62 10.91 -3.44
N GLY A 65 6.35 10.74 -3.82
CA GLY A 65 5.79 11.20 -5.10
C GLY A 65 5.87 12.72 -5.26
N LYS A 66 6.04 13.16 -6.51
CA LYS A 66 6.22 14.56 -6.93
C LYS A 66 5.03 15.05 -7.73
N SER A 67 4.78 16.34 -7.73
CA SER A 67 3.62 16.97 -8.40
C SER A 67 3.51 16.68 -9.91
N GLY A 68 4.62 16.36 -10.59
CA GLY A 68 4.62 15.99 -12.01
C GLY A 68 4.43 14.51 -12.31
N ASP A 69 4.42 13.64 -11.30
CA ASP A 69 4.46 12.17 -11.49
C ASP A 69 3.23 11.63 -12.22
N ILE A 70 2.05 12.21 -12.00
CA ILE A 70 0.83 11.80 -12.72
C ILE A 70 0.97 12.08 -14.22
N ALA A 71 1.45 13.25 -14.60
CA ALA A 71 1.65 13.60 -16.00
C ALA A 71 2.72 12.71 -16.65
N LEU A 72 3.81 12.44 -15.91
CA LEU A 72 4.88 11.56 -16.36
C LEU A 72 4.41 10.11 -16.53
N LEU A 73 3.59 9.59 -15.61
CA LEU A 73 2.96 8.27 -15.75
C LEU A 73 2.07 8.20 -16.99
N GLN A 74 1.28 9.26 -17.26
CA GLN A 74 0.42 9.32 -18.44
C GLN A 74 1.23 9.33 -19.73
N GLU A 75 2.33 10.07 -19.77
CA GLU A 75 3.23 10.13 -20.93
C GLU A 75 3.90 8.78 -21.19
N ILE A 76 4.52 8.17 -20.17
CA ILE A 76 5.23 6.89 -20.30
C ILE A 76 4.25 5.77 -20.66
N CYS A 77 3.12 5.64 -19.97
CA CYS A 77 2.12 4.62 -20.27
C CYS A 77 1.50 4.83 -21.66
N GLY A 78 1.29 6.07 -22.09
CA GLY A 78 0.84 6.40 -23.46
C GLY A 78 1.85 5.97 -24.51
N ALA A 79 3.14 6.15 -24.26
CA ALA A 79 4.21 5.70 -25.15
C ALA A 79 4.29 4.16 -25.21
N ILE A 80 4.20 3.49 -24.06
CA ILE A 80 4.15 2.00 -23.97
C ILE A 80 2.96 1.48 -24.79
N GLY A 81 1.78 2.06 -24.62
CA GLY A 81 0.58 1.64 -25.34
C GLY A 81 0.69 1.71 -26.86
N LYS A 82 1.46 2.68 -27.37
CA LYS A 82 1.64 2.91 -28.83
C LYS A 82 2.83 2.15 -29.41
N LEU A 83 3.92 2.01 -28.67
CA LEU A 83 5.24 1.63 -29.21
C LEU A 83 5.74 0.27 -28.68
N ALA A 84 5.12 -0.29 -27.67
CA ALA A 84 5.53 -1.61 -27.18
C ALA A 84 4.94 -2.74 -28.03
N ASP A 85 5.77 -3.69 -28.42
CA ASP A 85 5.33 -4.90 -29.13
C ASP A 85 4.63 -5.91 -28.20
N CYS A 86 4.89 -5.84 -26.90
CA CYS A 86 4.38 -6.75 -25.88
C CYS A 86 2.96 -6.38 -25.46
N SER A 87 1.98 -7.27 -25.69
CA SER A 87 0.58 -7.06 -25.28
C SER A 87 0.48 -6.92 -23.75
N LEU A 88 1.21 -7.73 -22.98
CA LEU A 88 1.25 -7.66 -21.53
C LEU A 88 1.56 -6.24 -21.01
N SER A 89 2.59 -5.61 -21.57
CA SER A 89 2.98 -4.25 -21.16
C SER A 89 1.98 -3.20 -21.64
N ARG A 90 1.40 -3.35 -22.85
CA ARG A 90 0.36 -2.44 -23.36
C ARG A 90 -0.90 -2.48 -22.51
N ASP A 91 -1.37 -3.68 -22.17
CA ASP A 91 -2.59 -3.86 -21.38
C ASP A 91 -2.41 -3.30 -19.96
N ALA A 92 -1.26 -3.58 -19.33
CA ALA A 92 -0.94 -3.03 -18.01
C ALA A 92 -0.82 -1.51 -18.03
N ALA A 93 -0.15 -0.93 -19.03
CA ALA A 93 -0.06 0.52 -19.18
C ALA A 93 -1.44 1.16 -19.43
N GLY A 94 -2.28 0.50 -20.22
CA GLY A 94 -3.67 0.90 -20.46
C GLY A 94 -4.50 0.92 -19.17
N GLU A 95 -4.34 -0.09 -18.32
CA GLU A 95 -5.01 -0.15 -17.02
C GLU A 95 -4.54 0.95 -16.07
N VAL A 96 -3.24 1.22 -16.01
CA VAL A 96 -2.69 2.33 -15.22
C VAL A 96 -3.30 3.66 -15.68
N LEU A 97 -3.38 3.91 -17.00
CA LEU A 97 -4.00 5.12 -17.55
C LEU A 97 -5.48 5.23 -17.20
N ARG A 98 -6.22 4.13 -17.31
CA ARG A 98 -7.64 4.06 -16.95
C ARG A 98 -7.84 4.43 -15.48
N LEU A 99 -7.04 3.84 -14.58
CA LEU A 99 -7.14 4.08 -13.15
C LEU A 99 -6.70 5.51 -12.76
N ILE A 100 -5.69 6.08 -13.41
CA ILE A 100 -5.36 7.49 -13.22
C ILE A 100 -6.54 8.39 -13.61
N GLY A 101 -7.25 8.09 -14.70
CA GLY A 101 -8.42 8.84 -15.13
C GLY A 101 -9.60 8.71 -14.17
N GLU A 102 -9.90 7.49 -13.70
CA GLU A 102 -11.05 7.17 -12.85
C GLU A 102 -10.83 7.58 -11.39
N TYR A 103 -9.61 7.43 -10.86
CA TYR A 103 -9.26 7.66 -9.44
C TYR A 103 -8.22 8.76 -9.25
N ARG A 104 -8.22 9.79 -10.11
CA ARG A 104 -7.24 10.88 -10.08
C ARG A 104 -7.06 11.50 -8.68
N GLU A 105 -8.16 11.76 -7.98
CA GLU A 105 -8.13 12.34 -6.63
C GLU A 105 -7.36 11.45 -5.61
N VAL A 106 -7.39 10.12 -5.80
CA VAL A 106 -6.66 9.18 -4.95
C VAL A 106 -5.16 9.29 -5.22
N PHE A 107 -4.73 9.35 -6.49
CA PHE A 107 -3.32 9.57 -6.86
C PHE A 107 -2.81 10.92 -6.31
N GLU A 108 -3.57 12.00 -6.51
CA GLU A 108 -3.24 13.32 -5.97
C GLU A 108 -3.15 13.33 -4.44
N SER A 109 -4.01 12.59 -3.75
CA SER A 109 -3.96 12.44 -2.29
C SER A 109 -2.67 11.78 -1.81
N HIS A 110 -2.18 10.75 -2.53
CA HIS A 110 -0.90 10.10 -2.22
C HIS A 110 0.29 11.04 -2.40
N ILE A 111 0.27 11.88 -3.45
CA ILE A 111 1.37 12.79 -3.80
C ILE A 111 1.35 14.03 -2.91
N SER A 112 0.25 14.78 -2.92
CA SER A 112 0.19 16.11 -2.29
C SER A 112 -0.03 16.06 -0.79
N ARG A 113 -0.85 15.11 -0.32
CA ARG A 113 -1.20 14.97 1.09
C ARG A 113 -0.45 13.86 1.80
N ARG A 114 0.34 13.08 1.08
CA ARG A 114 1.03 11.87 1.56
C ARG A 114 0.08 10.95 2.34
N ARG A 115 -1.10 10.72 1.77
CA ARG A 115 -2.20 10.03 2.42
C ARG A 115 -2.76 8.93 1.52
N CYS A 116 -2.92 7.73 2.07
CA CYS A 116 -3.64 6.63 1.43
C CYS A 116 -5.08 6.56 1.97
N PRO A 117 -6.12 6.96 1.21
CA PRO A 117 -7.51 6.91 1.69
C PRO A 117 -7.97 5.49 2.04
N ALA A 118 -7.40 4.46 1.41
CA ALA A 118 -7.70 3.06 1.68
C ALA A 118 -6.91 2.48 2.87
N VAL A 119 -5.93 3.23 3.42
CA VAL A 119 -5.10 2.83 4.57
C VAL A 119 -4.38 1.49 4.35
N VAL A 120 -3.86 1.24 3.14
CA VAL A 120 -3.13 -0.01 2.80
C VAL A 120 -1.67 0.21 2.42
N CYS A 121 -1.31 1.39 1.88
CA CYS A 121 0.07 1.71 1.51
C CYS A 121 0.95 1.81 2.76
N SER A 122 1.90 0.88 2.91
CA SER A 122 2.63 0.65 4.17
C SER A 122 3.39 1.86 4.68
N ARG A 123 3.95 2.68 3.79
CA ARG A 123 4.72 3.89 4.16
C ARG A 123 3.85 5.13 4.39
N LEU A 124 2.59 5.10 3.96
CA LEU A 124 1.60 6.15 4.21
C LEU A 124 0.68 5.82 5.39
N THR A 125 0.96 4.72 6.07
CA THR A 125 0.22 4.25 7.24
C THR A 125 1.18 3.88 8.34
N PHE A 126 0.72 3.94 9.58
CA PHE A 126 1.45 3.35 10.70
C PHE A 126 0.60 2.32 11.42
N VAL A 127 1.27 1.35 12.01
CA VAL A 127 0.64 0.27 12.77
C VAL A 127 0.95 0.49 14.25
N TYR A 128 -0.04 0.39 15.09
CA TYR A 128 0.13 0.50 16.54
C TYR A 128 -0.74 -0.51 17.28
N VAL A 129 -0.45 -0.72 18.55
CA VAL A 129 -1.28 -1.54 19.43
C VAL A 129 -2.19 -0.63 20.23
N ASP A 130 -3.51 -0.87 20.16
CA ASP A 130 -4.50 -0.18 20.99
C ASP A 130 -4.35 -0.66 22.43
N PRO A 131 -3.89 0.21 23.35
CA PRO A 131 -3.63 -0.19 24.73
C PRO A 131 -4.89 -0.61 25.50
N ALA A 132 -6.08 -0.18 25.04
CA ALA A 132 -7.33 -0.56 25.66
C ALA A 132 -7.78 -2.00 25.33
N LYS A 133 -7.27 -2.54 24.22
CA LYS A 133 -7.62 -3.88 23.72
C LYS A 133 -6.53 -4.91 23.95
N CYS A 134 -5.29 -4.46 24.15
CA CYS A 134 -4.16 -5.36 24.34
C CYS A 134 -4.24 -6.07 25.68
N THR A 135 -4.16 -7.41 25.66
CA THR A 135 -4.17 -8.26 26.84
C THR A 135 -2.78 -8.79 27.21
N GLY A 136 -1.73 -8.37 26.52
CA GLY A 136 -0.37 -8.85 26.81
C GLY A 136 -0.11 -10.31 26.41
N CYS A 137 -0.89 -10.88 25.48
CA CYS A 137 -0.83 -12.29 25.11
C CYS A 137 0.44 -12.73 24.35
N GLY A 138 1.23 -11.80 23.81
CA GLY A 138 2.50 -12.07 23.11
C GLY A 138 2.37 -12.63 21.69
N ALA A 139 1.18 -12.94 21.17
CA ALA A 139 1.01 -13.60 19.88
C ALA A 139 1.59 -12.81 18.69
N CYS A 140 1.67 -11.49 18.77
CA CYS A 140 2.17 -10.63 17.70
C CYS A 140 3.71 -10.60 17.61
N ILE A 141 4.44 -10.93 18.69
CA ILE A 141 5.92 -10.83 18.73
C ILE A 141 6.58 -11.81 17.76
N PRO A 142 6.30 -13.13 17.79
CA PRO A 142 7.04 -14.11 16.97
C PRO A 142 6.75 -14.00 15.47
N VAL A 143 5.67 -13.33 15.08
CA VAL A 143 5.31 -13.18 13.65
C VAL A 143 5.91 -11.94 13.01
N CYS A 144 6.54 -11.07 13.79
CA CYS A 144 7.17 -9.85 13.28
C CYS A 144 8.52 -10.16 12.64
N PRO A 145 8.70 -10.01 11.30
CA PRO A 145 9.96 -10.34 10.63
C PRO A 145 11.09 -9.37 11.01
N GLU A 146 10.74 -8.13 11.39
CA GLU A 146 11.71 -7.09 11.75
C GLU A 146 11.92 -6.97 13.27
N SER A 147 11.33 -7.87 14.07
CA SER A 147 11.40 -7.79 15.53
C SER A 147 11.03 -6.41 16.10
N ALA A 148 10.11 -5.72 15.42
CA ALA A 148 9.69 -4.36 15.74
C ALA A 148 8.69 -4.26 16.89
N ILE A 149 8.36 -5.37 17.58
CA ILE A 149 7.33 -5.42 18.62
C ILE A 149 7.99 -5.75 19.96
N GLU A 150 7.87 -4.83 20.89
CA GLU A 150 8.32 -5.00 22.27
C GLU A 150 7.15 -5.26 23.21
N GLY A 151 7.35 -6.09 24.21
CA GLY A 151 6.34 -6.45 25.20
C GLY A 151 6.66 -7.76 25.91
N GLY A 152 5.74 -8.18 26.75
CA GLY A 152 5.85 -9.44 27.51
C GLY A 152 4.50 -9.83 28.08
N PRO A 153 4.44 -10.90 28.87
CA PRO A 153 3.21 -11.31 29.56
C PRO A 153 2.65 -10.15 30.39
N ASP A 154 1.34 -9.92 30.29
CA ASP A 154 0.59 -8.89 31.01
C ASP A 154 1.07 -7.43 30.72
N LEU A 155 1.89 -7.24 29.68
CA LEU A 155 2.31 -5.91 29.23
C LEU A 155 1.63 -5.55 27.91
N ILE A 156 1.24 -4.29 27.79
CA ILE A 156 0.81 -3.71 26.50
C ILE A 156 2.01 -3.74 25.57
N HIS A 157 1.83 -4.35 24.39
CA HIS A 157 2.87 -4.39 23.37
C HIS A 157 3.01 -3.03 22.67
N VAL A 158 4.24 -2.68 22.31
CA VAL A 158 4.56 -1.44 21.59
C VAL A 158 5.24 -1.78 20.28
N ILE A 159 4.92 -1.06 19.22
CA ILE A 159 5.52 -1.23 17.90
C ILE A 159 6.48 -0.07 17.64
N ALA A 160 7.76 -0.38 17.45
CA ALA A 160 8.78 0.58 17.05
C ALA A 160 8.53 1.00 15.60
N SER A 161 8.07 2.24 15.40
CA SER A 161 7.68 2.76 14.09
C SER A 161 8.84 2.79 13.09
N GLU A 162 10.06 2.95 13.59
CA GLU A 162 11.31 3.01 12.82
C GLU A 162 11.66 1.66 12.19
N LEU A 163 11.33 0.56 12.88
CA LEU A 163 11.60 -0.80 12.43
C LEU A 163 10.41 -1.40 11.67
N CYS A 164 9.21 -0.89 11.89
CA CYS A 164 7.99 -1.47 11.33
C CYS A 164 7.90 -1.24 9.82
N ILE A 165 7.89 -2.32 9.03
CA ILE A 165 7.71 -2.30 7.58
C ILE A 165 6.23 -2.29 7.15
N GLY A 166 5.28 -2.32 8.10
CA GLY A 166 3.85 -2.28 7.82
C GLY A 166 3.28 -3.54 7.14
N CYS A 167 3.90 -4.70 7.29
CA CYS A 167 3.46 -5.95 6.62
C CYS A 167 2.08 -6.46 7.06
N GLY A 168 1.63 -6.12 8.28
CA GLY A 168 0.31 -6.49 8.79
C GLY A 168 0.19 -7.85 9.46
N LYS A 169 1.20 -8.72 9.45
CA LYS A 169 1.15 -10.07 10.05
C LYS A 169 0.69 -10.07 11.51
N CYS A 170 1.10 -9.07 12.29
CA CYS A 170 0.68 -8.91 13.68
C CYS A 170 -0.82 -8.62 13.85
N MET A 171 -1.46 -8.03 12.81
CA MET A 171 -2.90 -7.79 12.83
C MET A 171 -3.70 -9.08 12.63
N GLU A 172 -3.19 -10.00 11.82
CA GLU A 172 -3.85 -11.26 11.49
C GLU A 172 -3.89 -12.24 12.67
N VAL A 173 -2.84 -12.21 13.51
CA VAL A 173 -2.71 -13.13 14.64
C VAL A 173 -3.25 -12.59 15.97
N CYS A 174 -3.66 -11.32 16.03
CA CYS A 174 -4.12 -10.69 17.26
C CYS A 174 -5.56 -11.13 17.62
N PRO A 175 -5.78 -11.94 18.67
CA PRO A 175 -7.12 -12.44 19.00
C PRO A 175 -8.07 -11.33 19.47
N GLN A 176 -7.52 -10.23 19.97
CA GLN A 176 -8.29 -9.07 20.46
C GLN A 176 -8.46 -7.97 19.40
N ASN A 177 -7.97 -8.16 18.18
CA ASN A 177 -7.90 -7.10 17.17
C ASN A 177 -7.35 -5.78 17.75
N ALA A 178 -6.36 -5.89 18.64
CA ALA A 178 -5.73 -4.76 19.29
C ALA A 178 -4.73 -4.05 18.37
N VAL A 179 -4.18 -4.73 17.37
CA VAL A 179 -3.26 -4.13 16.41
C VAL A 179 -4.06 -3.39 15.34
N VAL A 180 -3.81 -2.10 15.21
CA VAL A 180 -4.57 -1.20 14.34
C VAL A 180 -3.64 -0.51 13.35
N ARG A 181 -4.08 -0.38 12.11
CA ARG A 181 -3.41 0.43 11.08
C ARG A 181 -4.18 1.72 10.88
N MET A 182 -3.47 2.84 10.84
CA MET A 182 -4.08 4.12 10.51
C MET A 182 -3.19 4.95 9.58
N ASP A 183 -3.82 5.98 8.99
CA ASP A 183 -3.19 6.93 8.10
C ASP A 183 -2.20 7.83 8.85
N VAL A 184 -1.01 8.07 8.29
CA VAL A 184 0.04 8.92 8.89
C VAL A 184 -0.43 10.37 9.06
N ALA A 185 -1.32 10.85 8.17
CA ALA A 185 -1.89 12.19 8.24
C ALA A 185 -3.01 12.33 9.29
N GLY A 186 -3.45 11.21 9.89
CA GLY A 186 -4.44 11.20 10.97
C GLY A 186 -3.86 11.69 12.29
N VAL A 187 -4.74 12.01 13.23
CA VAL A 187 -4.34 12.33 14.61
C VAL A 187 -3.78 11.07 15.25
N LYS A 188 -2.47 11.06 15.52
CA LYS A 188 -1.83 9.93 16.18
C LYS A 188 -2.41 9.78 17.59
N PRO A 189 -2.87 8.59 18.00
CA PRO A 189 -3.27 8.34 19.36
C PRO A 189 -2.07 8.50 20.30
N LYS A 190 -2.33 8.89 21.55
CA LYS A 190 -1.30 8.92 22.58
C LYS A 190 -0.98 7.48 22.98
N LEU A 191 0.15 6.99 22.53
CA LEU A 191 0.63 5.64 22.78
C LEU A 191 1.70 5.64 23.86
N PRO A 192 1.89 4.54 24.61
CA PRO A 192 3.04 4.39 25.47
C PRO A 192 4.31 4.25 24.65
N ASP A 193 5.40 4.88 25.12
CA ASP A 193 6.72 4.82 24.47
C ASP A 193 7.45 3.49 24.78
N ALA A 194 7.01 2.78 25.82
CA ALA A 194 7.57 1.49 26.25
C ALA A 194 6.45 0.57 26.73
N PRO A 195 6.68 -0.77 26.74
CA PRO A 195 5.72 -1.73 27.29
C PRO A 195 5.29 -1.35 28.71
N ALA A 196 3.98 -1.29 28.94
CA ALA A 196 3.39 -0.89 30.21
C ALA A 196 2.37 -1.94 30.68
N PRO A 197 2.08 -2.07 32.00
CA PRO A 197 1.10 -3.03 32.49
C PRO A 197 -0.27 -2.87 31.80
N VAL A 198 -0.92 -3.98 31.49
CA VAL A 198 -2.27 -3.99 30.92
C VAL A 198 -3.24 -3.23 31.84
N GLY A 199 -4.05 -2.34 31.27
CA GLY A 199 -4.97 -1.48 32.01
C GLY A 199 -4.36 -0.20 32.60
N SER A 200 -3.04 0.01 32.53
CA SER A 200 -2.38 1.23 33.03
C SER A 200 -2.54 2.43 32.12
N VAL A 201 -2.81 2.21 30.83
CA VAL A 201 -2.95 3.28 29.82
C VAL A 201 -4.42 3.41 29.44
N LYS A 202 -4.95 4.64 29.51
CA LYS A 202 -6.32 4.92 29.06
C LYS A 202 -6.42 4.75 27.54
N ALA A 203 -7.61 4.29 27.09
CA ALA A 203 -7.90 4.10 25.67
C ALA A 203 -7.45 5.29 24.81
N ALA A 204 -6.78 4.98 23.70
CA ALA A 204 -6.58 5.95 22.62
C ALA A 204 -7.97 6.45 22.16
N PRO A 205 -8.13 7.74 21.79
CA PRO A 205 -9.37 8.19 21.19
C PRO A 205 -9.69 7.32 19.98
N PRO A 206 -10.96 7.00 19.70
CA PRO A 206 -11.32 6.14 18.57
C PRO A 206 -10.69 6.72 17.32
N ALA A 207 -10.00 5.87 16.56
CA ALA A 207 -9.50 6.21 15.24
C ALA A 207 -10.65 6.86 14.49
N GLY A 208 -10.51 8.14 14.17
CA GLY A 208 -11.58 8.90 13.54
C GLY A 208 -12.11 8.05 12.39
N LYS A 209 -13.41 7.78 12.37
CA LYS A 209 -14.05 6.97 11.32
C LYS A 209 -13.61 7.57 10.00
N GLY A 210 -12.55 6.98 9.43
CA GLY A 210 -12.08 7.33 8.08
C GLY A 210 -13.33 7.33 7.23
N LEU A 211 -13.66 8.48 6.70
CA LEU A 211 -14.86 8.73 5.94
C LEU A 211 -14.90 7.69 4.82
N ARG A 212 -15.62 6.58 5.04
CA ARG A 212 -16.10 5.72 3.98
C ARG A 212 -17.18 6.50 3.20
N LYS A 213 -16.80 7.65 2.66
CA LYS A 213 -17.53 8.24 1.55
C LYS A 213 -17.17 7.41 0.35
N GLY A 214 -18.13 6.59 -0.04
CA GLY A 214 -18.03 5.77 -1.22
C GLY A 214 -17.41 6.58 -2.35
N LEU A 215 -16.42 5.98 -3.01
CA LEU A 215 -15.87 6.43 -4.28
C LEU A 215 -17.03 6.56 -5.25
N ARG A 216 -17.67 7.74 -5.31
CA ARG A 216 -18.67 8.04 -6.32
C ARG A 216 -17.92 8.19 -7.64
N LYS A 217 -18.21 7.27 -8.57
CA LYS A 217 -17.93 7.47 -9.99
C LYS A 217 -18.56 8.78 -10.42
N LYS A 218 -17.79 9.64 -11.05
CA LYS A 218 -18.31 10.70 -11.92
C LYS A 218 -18.34 10.19 -13.32
#